data_630977dfdfa094844ed4cf95bcfd4752
#
_entry.id   630977dfdfa094844ed4cf95bcfd4752
#
_cell.length_a   1.000
_cell.length_b   1.000
_cell.length_c   1.000
_cell.angle_alpha   90.00
_cell.angle_beta   90.00
_cell.angle_gamma   90.00
#
_symmetry.space_group_name_H-M   'P 1'
#
loop_
_entity.id
_entity.type
_entity.pdbx_description
1 polymer ?
#
loop_
_entity_poly.entity_id
_entity_poly.type
_entity_poly.pdbx_seq_one_letter_code
_entity_poly.pdbx_strand_id
1 'polypeptide(L)'
;MKRQLLFSTAALLALSVSSPAWSQSMDAGLKFLDEEIGDLSTLSRAEQEAELQWFMEAAAPYTGMDIKVVSETITTHEYESKVLAPAFTALTGIKVTHDLIGEGDVVEKLQTQMQSGENIYDAYVNDSDLIGTHWRYQQARSLTDWMADEGADVTNPKLNLDDFIGLEFTTAPDGELYQLPDQQFANLYWFRYDWFSDPEVQAEFKEEYGYDLGVPVNWSAYEDIAEFFTGRDMGDGPVYGHMDYGKKDPSLGWRFTDAWLSMAGNGDK
;
A
#
# COMPACT_ATOMS: atom_id res chain seq x y z
N MET A 1 72.51 -40.04 7.21
CA MET A 1 71.13 -40.21 6.78
C MET A 1 70.46 -38.83 6.81
N LYS A 2 70.31 -38.21 5.63
CA LYS A 2 69.64 -36.87 5.52
C LYS A 2 68.16 -37.12 5.14
N ARG A 3 67.21 -36.71 5.99
CA ARG A 3 65.78 -36.66 5.73
C ARG A 3 65.47 -35.36 5.01
N GLN A 4 65.00 -35.46 3.78
CA GLN A 4 64.40 -34.36 3.02
C GLN A 4 62.96 -34.20 3.46
N LEU A 5 62.59 -33.02 3.91
CA LEU A 5 61.19 -32.62 4.09
C LEU A 5 60.65 -32.08 2.75
N LEU A 6 59.67 -32.72 2.23
CA LEU A 6 58.84 -32.25 1.10
C LEU A 6 57.77 -31.31 1.66
N PHE A 7 57.83 -30.02 1.33
CA PHE A 7 56.74 -29.09 1.54
C PHE A 7 55.78 -29.18 0.36
N SER A 8 54.57 -29.70 0.61
CA SER A 8 53.45 -29.61 -0.33
C SER A 8 52.76 -28.27 -0.17
N THR A 9 52.93 -27.42 -1.16
CA THR A 9 52.16 -26.16 -1.29
C THR A 9 50.78 -26.49 -1.85
N ALA A 10 49.77 -26.53 -1.00
CA ALA A 10 48.36 -26.58 -1.44
C ALA A 10 47.94 -25.14 -1.86
N ALA A 11 47.77 -24.94 -3.16
CA ALA A 11 47.16 -23.74 -3.70
C ALA A 11 45.66 -23.78 -3.42
N LEU A 12 45.16 -22.96 -2.51
CA LEU A 12 43.74 -22.68 -2.37
C LEU A 12 43.30 -21.81 -3.55
N LEU A 13 42.62 -22.42 -4.50
CA LEU A 13 41.77 -21.66 -5.45
C LEU A 13 40.58 -21.12 -4.69
N ALA A 14 40.57 -19.84 -4.37
CA ALA A 14 39.41 -19.12 -3.96
C ALA A 14 38.49 -18.95 -5.21
N LEU A 15 37.51 -19.78 -5.32
CA LEU A 15 36.37 -19.52 -6.23
C LEU A 15 35.63 -18.29 -5.69
N SER A 16 35.91 -17.13 -6.26
CA SER A 16 35.07 -15.96 -6.09
C SER A 16 33.73 -16.24 -6.79
N VAL A 17 32.73 -16.63 -6.05
CA VAL A 17 31.33 -16.60 -6.50
C VAL A 17 31.00 -15.12 -6.63
N SER A 18 31.13 -14.57 -7.84
CA SER A 18 30.60 -13.26 -8.15
C SER A 18 29.07 -13.40 -8.15
N SER A 19 28.43 -13.02 -7.05
CA SER A 19 27.00 -12.69 -7.11
C SER A 19 26.83 -11.62 -8.20
N PRO A 20 25.76 -11.67 -9.02
CA PRO A 20 25.50 -10.61 -9.96
C PRO A 20 25.35 -9.32 -9.15
N ALA A 21 26.35 -8.45 -9.23
CA ALA A 21 26.26 -7.13 -8.64
C ALA A 21 25.21 -6.37 -9.46
N TRP A 22 24.08 -6.07 -8.86
CA TRP A 22 23.13 -5.14 -9.44
C TRP A 22 23.85 -3.79 -9.56
N SER A 23 24.06 -3.35 -10.81
CA SER A 23 24.69 -2.07 -11.08
C SER A 23 23.61 -1.02 -11.34
N GLN A 24 23.82 0.18 -10.82
CA GLN A 24 22.96 1.32 -11.12
C GLN A 24 22.91 1.61 -12.63
N SER A 25 21.74 1.98 -13.15
CA SER A 25 21.54 2.28 -14.57
C SER A 25 20.61 3.47 -14.76
N MET A 26 21.17 4.60 -15.17
CA MET A 26 20.40 5.77 -15.61
C MET A 26 19.52 5.45 -16.83
N ASP A 27 20.00 4.64 -17.77
CA ASP A 27 19.21 4.23 -18.94
C ASP A 27 17.94 3.48 -18.55
N ALA A 28 18.00 2.66 -17.49
CA ALA A 28 16.82 1.99 -16.98
C ALA A 28 15.81 2.98 -16.34
N GLY A 29 16.31 3.98 -15.64
CA GLY A 29 15.48 5.06 -15.09
C GLY A 29 14.83 5.91 -16.20
N LEU A 30 15.58 6.28 -17.23
CA LEU A 30 15.05 7.03 -18.37
C LEU A 30 13.97 6.23 -19.12
N LYS A 31 14.19 4.93 -19.31
CA LYS A 31 13.21 4.03 -19.89
C LYS A 31 11.92 3.99 -19.05
N PHE A 32 12.03 3.89 -17.72
CA PHE A 32 10.89 3.93 -16.82
C PHE A 32 10.11 5.25 -16.95
N LEU A 33 10.78 6.41 -17.03
CA LEU A 33 10.11 7.68 -17.26
C LEU A 33 9.33 7.69 -18.59
N ASP A 34 9.92 7.13 -19.66
CA ASP A 34 9.30 7.13 -20.99
C ASP A 34 8.11 6.17 -21.11
N GLU A 35 8.17 5.02 -20.43
CA GLU A 35 7.17 3.96 -20.55
C GLU A 35 6.03 4.07 -19.52
N GLU A 36 6.33 4.53 -18.29
CA GLU A 36 5.39 4.48 -17.18
C GLU A 36 4.92 5.86 -16.72
N ILE A 37 5.76 6.89 -16.81
CA ILE A 37 5.43 8.23 -16.29
C ILE A 37 4.89 9.12 -17.40
N GLY A 38 5.62 9.27 -18.53
CA GLY A 38 5.21 10.09 -19.65
C GLY A 38 4.80 11.51 -19.24
N ASP A 39 3.62 11.92 -19.68
CA ASP A 39 3.03 13.24 -19.39
C ASP A 39 2.19 13.28 -18.09
N LEU A 40 2.18 12.19 -17.29
CA LEU A 40 1.39 12.10 -16.05
C LEU A 40 2.00 12.92 -14.91
N SER A 41 3.31 13.17 -14.95
CA SER A 41 4.01 13.96 -13.94
C SER A 41 3.80 15.45 -14.14
N THR A 42 3.70 16.21 -13.03
CA THR A 42 3.73 17.67 -13.04
C THR A 42 5.15 18.24 -13.18
N LEU A 43 6.18 17.38 -13.02
CA LEU A 43 7.58 17.76 -13.18
C LEU A 43 7.96 17.82 -14.65
N SER A 44 8.77 18.81 -15.04
CA SER A 44 9.41 18.83 -16.34
C SER A 44 10.37 17.65 -16.51
N ARG A 45 10.66 17.27 -17.75
CA ARG A 45 11.60 16.17 -18.04
C ARG A 45 12.96 16.37 -17.34
N ALA A 46 13.48 17.57 -17.31
CA ALA A 46 14.75 17.88 -16.66
C ALA A 46 14.69 17.69 -15.14
N GLU A 47 13.56 17.99 -14.52
CA GLU A 47 13.34 17.75 -13.09
C GLU A 47 13.19 16.24 -12.79
N GLN A 48 12.49 15.49 -13.63
CA GLN A 48 12.39 14.03 -13.53
C GLN A 48 13.78 13.37 -13.62
N GLU A 49 14.60 13.78 -14.58
CA GLU A 49 15.97 13.26 -14.73
C GLU A 49 16.87 13.63 -13.53
N ALA A 50 16.70 14.83 -12.98
CA ALA A 50 17.40 15.24 -11.77
C ALA A 50 16.99 14.41 -10.53
N GLU A 51 15.73 14.01 -10.45
CA GLU A 51 15.24 13.08 -9.42
C GLU A 51 15.90 11.69 -9.54
N LEU A 52 15.94 11.13 -10.76
CA LEU A 52 16.62 9.85 -10.98
C LEU A 52 18.10 9.92 -10.58
N GLN A 53 18.78 11.02 -10.94
CA GLN A 53 20.17 11.22 -10.57
C GLN A 53 20.32 11.27 -9.04
N TRP A 54 19.44 11.99 -8.34
CA TRP A 54 19.44 12.04 -6.90
C TRP A 54 19.27 10.65 -6.27
N PHE A 55 18.32 9.84 -6.75
CA PHE A 55 18.13 8.47 -6.26
C PHE A 55 19.37 7.61 -6.45
N MET A 56 20.04 7.72 -7.59
CA MET A 56 21.29 6.99 -7.83
C MET A 56 22.40 7.41 -6.87
N GLU A 57 22.56 8.70 -6.63
CA GLU A 57 23.61 9.24 -5.74
C GLU A 57 23.34 8.85 -4.28
N ALA A 58 22.10 9.02 -3.81
CA ALA A 58 21.71 8.66 -2.45
C ALA A 58 21.82 7.14 -2.20
N ALA A 59 21.51 6.32 -3.21
CA ALA A 59 21.58 4.86 -3.11
C ALA A 59 23.00 4.29 -3.28
N ALA A 60 23.95 5.04 -3.80
CA ALA A 60 25.29 4.53 -4.13
C ALA A 60 26.00 3.77 -2.97
N PRO A 61 25.94 4.23 -1.70
CA PRO A 61 26.53 3.52 -0.58
C PRO A 61 25.84 2.18 -0.25
N TYR A 62 24.63 1.98 -0.74
CA TYR A 62 23.74 0.85 -0.43
C TYR A 62 23.57 -0.12 -1.60
N THR A 63 24.27 0.10 -2.71
CA THR A 63 24.24 -0.79 -3.89
C THR A 63 24.57 -2.23 -3.48
N GLY A 64 23.72 -3.18 -3.91
CA GLY A 64 23.85 -4.60 -3.53
C GLY A 64 23.09 -4.99 -2.26
N MET A 65 22.45 -4.04 -1.57
CA MET A 65 21.52 -4.33 -0.47
C MET A 65 20.30 -5.10 -1.01
N ASP A 66 19.76 -5.98 -0.20
CA ASP A 66 18.51 -6.71 -0.46
C ASP A 66 17.50 -6.31 0.62
N ILE A 67 16.37 -5.74 0.25
CA ILE A 67 15.29 -5.36 1.16
C ILE A 67 14.01 -6.10 0.79
N LYS A 68 13.26 -6.49 1.81
CA LYS A 68 11.98 -7.19 1.68
C LYS A 68 10.83 -6.31 2.12
N VAL A 69 9.83 -6.20 1.25
CA VAL A 69 8.58 -5.49 1.50
C VAL A 69 7.44 -6.48 1.50
N VAL A 70 6.42 -6.27 2.29
CA VAL A 70 5.17 -7.03 2.26
C VAL A 70 3.98 -6.10 2.18
N SER A 71 2.98 -6.48 1.38
CA SER A 71 1.68 -5.81 1.29
C SER A 71 0.57 -6.80 0.93
N GLU A 72 -0.67 -6.34 0.97
CA GLU A 72 -1.79 -7.09 0.46
C GLU A 72 -1.79 -7.21 -1.07
N THR A 73 -2.52 -8.19 -1.59
CA THR A 73 -2.63 -8.43 -3.04
C THR A 73 -3.79 -7.62 -3.61
N ILE A 74 -3.49 -6.39 -4.02
CA ILE A 74 -4.41 -5.51 -4.75
C ILE A 74 -3.69 -4.89 -5.96
N THR A 75 -4.45 -4.30 -6.86
CA THR A 75 -3.92 -3.77 -8.14
C THR A 75 -2.79 -2.76 -7.94
N THR A 76 -2.91 -1.86 -6.95
CA THR A 76 -1.88 -0.86 -6.63
C THR A 76 -0.57 -1.53 -6.23
N HIS A 77 -0.62 -2.45 -5.26
CA HIS A 77 0.57 -3.14 -4.79
C HIS A 77 1.14 -4.13 -5.81
N GLU A 78 0.30 -4.64 -6.72
CA GLU A 78 0.79 -5.40 -7.88
C GLU A 78 1.63 -4.53 -8.82
N TYR A 79 1.24 -3.28 -9.03
CA TYR A 79 2.02 -2.32 -9.81
C TYR A 79 3.35 -2.00 -9.12
N GLU A 80 3.32 -1.74 -7.82
CA GLU A 80 4.53 -1.52 -7.02
C GLU A 80 5.50 -2.70 -7.10
N SER A 81 5.00 -3.92 -6.92
CA SER A 81 5.81 -5.13 -6.93
C SER A 81 6.37 -5.46 -8.33
N LYS A 82 5.56 -5.27 -9.39
CA LYS A 82 5.90 -5.71 -10.74
C LYS A 82 6.57 -4.64 -11.58
N VAL A 83 6.37 -3.37 -11.27
CA VAL A 83 6.86 -2.22 -12.05
C VAL A 83 7.81 -1.34 -11.23
N LEU A 84 7.36 -0.81 -10.09
CA LEU A 84 8.16 0.15 -9.32
C LEU A 84 9.38 -0.51 -8.67
N ALA A 85 9.23 -1.65 -8.02
CA ALA A 85 10.34 -2.33 -7.35
C ALA A 85 11.46 -2.77 -8.33
N PRO A 86 11.16 -3.36 -9.52
CA PRO A 86 12.16 -3.62 -10.55
C PRO A 86 12.82 -2.35 -11.10
N ALA A 87 12.05 -1.28 -11.33
CA ALA A 87 12.60 0.00 -11.81
C ALA A 87 13.55 0.62 -10.79
N PHE A 88 13.15 0.65 -9.51
CA PHE A 88 14.00 1.11 -8.42
C PHE A 88 15.28 0.27 -8.31
N THR A 89 15.16 -1.06 -8.39
CA THR A 89 16.31 -1.96 -8.36
C THR A 89 17.28 -1.69 -9.52
N ALA A 90 16.77 -1.52 -10.73
CA ALA A 90 17.59 -1.24 -11.90
C ALA A 90 18.27 0.14 -11.83
N LEU A 91 17.58 1.14 -11.28
CA LEU A 91 18.12 2.48 -11.10
C LEU A 91 19.19 2.54 -10.01
N THR A 92 18.94 1.94 -8.86
CA THR A 92 19.72 2.13 -7.63
C THR A 92 20.73 1.01 -7.33
N GLY A 93 20.52 -0.16 -7.90
CA GLY A 93 21.27 -1.36 -7.53
C GLY A 93 20.91 -1.94 -6.16
N ILE A 94 19.84 -1.45 -5.52
CA ILE A 94 19.26 -2.02 -4.30
C ILE A 94 18.16 -2.98 -4.72
N LYS A 95 18.26 -4.25 -4.35
CA LYS A 95 17.25 -5.23 -4.71
C LYS A 95 16.04 -5.08 -3.79
N VAL A 96 14.85 -4.92 -4.37
CA VAL A 96 13.58 -4.92 -3.66
C VAL A 96 12.82 -6.19 -3.99
N THR A 97 12.50 -6.97 -2.94
CA THR A 97 11.60 -8.11 -3.03
C THR A 97 10.28 -7.72 -2.37
N HIS A 98 9.22 -7.62 -3.14
CA HIS A 98 7.91 -7.21 -2.65
C HIS A 98 6.95 -8.39 -2.66
N ASP A 99 6.69 -8.96 -1.48
CA ASP A 99 5.79 -10.09 -1.28
C ASP A 99 4.33 -9.62 -1.22
N LEU A 100 3.48 -10.20 -2.07
CA LEU A 100 2.04 -9.95 -2.12
C LEU A 100 1.30 -11.12 -1.48
N ILE A 101 0.55 -10.86 -0.41
CA ILE A 101 -0.19 -11.87 0.36
C ILE A 101 -1.61 -11.39 0.65
N GLY A 102 -2.40 -12.15 1.41
CA GLY A 102 -3.74 -11.70 1.85
C GLY A 102 -3.63 -10.60 2.90
N GLU A 103 -4.56 -9.64 2.92
CA GLU A 103 -4.61 -8.52 3.88
C GLU A 103 -4.47 -9.01 5.34
N GLY A 104 -5.32 -9.96 5.75
CA GLY A 104 -5.25 -10.53 7.10
C GLY A 104 -3.92 -11.22 7.41
N ASP A 105 -3.26 -11.81 6.41
CA ASP A 105 -1.94 -12.42 6.55
C ASP A 105 -0.84 -11.37 6.74
N VAL A 106 -0.96 -10.19 6.11
CA VAL A 106 -0.04 -9.05 6.35
C VAL A 106 -0.11 -8.64 7.81
N VAL A 107 -1.32 -8.37 8.31
CA VAL A 107 -1.56 -7.97 9.71
C VAL A 107 -0.98 -9.00 10.69
N GLU A 108 -1.27 -10.29 10.49
CA GLU A 108 -0.81 -11.37 11.38
C GLU A 108 0.72 -11.50 11.38
N LYS A 109 1.35 -11.46 10.21
CA LYS A 109 2.81 -11.57 10.08
C LYS A 109 3.53 -10.38 10.70
N LEU A 110 3.04 -9.16 10.46
CA LEU A 110 3.64 -7.96 11.04
C LEU A 110 3.51 -7.93 12.56
N GLN A 111 2.35 -8.28 13.10
CA GLN A 111 2.17 -8.37 14.55
C GLN A 111 3.08 -9.44 15.16
N THR A 112 3.24 -10.57 14.51
CA THR A 112 4.15 -11.64 14.95
C THR A 112 5.61 -11.17 14.94
N GLN A 113 6.03 -10.53 13.86
CA GLN A 113 7.37 -9.93 13.75
C GLN A 113 7.61 -8.91 14.87
N MET A 114 6.69 -7.98 15.09
CA MET A 114 6.81 -6.94 16.11
C MET A 114 6.85 -7.52 17.53
N GLN A 115 6.09 -8.58 17.79
CA GLN A 115 6.07 -9.24 19.11
C GLN A 115 7.31 -10.09 19.37
N SER A 116 7.84 -10.76 18.35
CA SER A 116 9.02 -11.60 18.48
C SER A 116 10.34 -10.81 18.43
N GLY A 117 10.32 -9.63 17.80
CA GLY A 117 11.53 -8.84 17.50
C GLY A 117 12.37 -9.44 16.37
N GLU A 118 11.85 -10.44 15.65
CA GLU A 118 12.50 -11.00 14.46
C GLU A 118 12.21 -10.12 13.24
N ASN A 119 13.24 -9.69 12.53
CA ASN A 119 13.08 -8.91 11.31
C ASN A 119 12.94 -9.83 10.10
N ILE A 120 11.70 -10.03 9.62
CA ILE A 120 11.37 -10.83 8.44
C ILE A 120 11.20 -9.91 7.22
N TYR A 121 10.55 -8.77 7.41
CA TYR A 121 10.34 -7.72 6.43
C TYR A 121 10.95 -6.41 6.90
N ASP A 122 11.64 -5.71 5.99
CA ASP A 122 12.30 -4.43 6.26
C ASP A 122 11.32 -3.26 6.13
N ALA A 123 10.31 -3.40 5.27
CA ALA A 123 9.24 -2.44 5.08
C ALA A 123 7.92 -3.16 4.79
N TYR A 124 6.82 -2.44 4.96
CA TYR A 124 5.48 -2.97 4.72
C TYR A 124 4.51 -1.86 4.33
N VAL A 125 3.48 -2.25 3.59
CA VAL A 125 2.29 -1.43 3.35
C VAL A 125 1.13 -2.07 4.12
N ASN A 126 0.44 -1.29 4.95
CA ASN A 126 -0.63 -1.77 5.82
C ASN A 126 -1.58 -0.64 6.20
N ASP A 127 -2.73 -0.99 6.74
CA ASP A 127 -3.75 -0.05 7.16
C ASP A 127 -3.26 0.92 8.23
N SER A 128 -3.55 2.21 8.04
CA SER A 128 -3.16 3.28 8.96
C SER A 128 -3.89 3.20 10.32
N ASP A 129 -5.02 2.51 10.42
CA ASP A 129 -5.74 2.28 11.68
C ASP A 129 -4.93 1.45 12.68
N LEU A 130 -3.90 0.73 12.21
CA LEU A 130 -2.97 -0.02 13.05
C LEU A 130 -1.79 0.79 13.58
N ILE A 131 -1.66 2.08 13.21
CA ILE A 131 -0.51 2.90 13.60
C ILE A 131 -0.30 2.94 15.12
N GLY A 132 -1.38 3.07 15.89
CA GLY A 132 -1.31 3.05 17.35
C GLY A 132 -0.83 1.73 17.93
N THR A 133 -1.09 0.62 17.25
CA THR A 133 -0.58 -0.71 17.63
C THR A 133 0.90 -0.84 17.29
N HIS A 134 1.31 -0.47 16.08
CA HIS A 134 2.71 -0.50 15.65
C HIS A 134 3.59 0.40 16.51
N TRP A 135 3.13 1.61 16.80
CA TRP A 135 3.78 2.52 17.73
C TRP A 135 3.94 1.93 19.14
N ARG A 136 2.91 1.27 19.65
CA ARG A 136 2.94 0.65 21.00
C ARG A 136 3.95 -0.49 21.11
N TYR A 137 4.16 -1.25 20.05
CA TYR A 137 5.21 -2.27 20.00
C TYR A 137 6.62 -1.69 19.91
N GLN A 138 6.76 -0.41 19.53
CA GLN A 138 8.07 0.26 19.35
C GLN A 138 8.98 -0.48 18.36
N GLN A 139 8.42 -1.09 17.35
CA GLN A 139 9.13 -1.84 16.31
C GLN A 139 9.06 -1.15 14.94
N ALA A 140 8.22 -0.12 14.80
CA ALA A 140 8.24 0.78 13.68
C ALA A 140 9.14 1.98 14.01
N ARG A 141 9.89 2.46 13.03
CA ARG A 141 10.79 3.60 13.19
C ARG A 141 10.02 4.91 13.01
N SER A 142 10.24 5.91 13.85
CA SER A 142 9.81 7.27 13.58
C SER A 142 10.48 7.76 12.29
N LEU A 143 9.70 8.07 11.27
CA LEU A 143 10.21 8.63 10.02
C LEU A 143 10.61 10.09 10.20
N THR A 144 9.87 10.84 11.00
CA THR A 144 10.19 12.25 11.30
C THR A 144 11.56 12.38 11.95
N ASP A 145 11.81 11.61 13.01
CA ASP A 145 13.10 11.63 13.69
C ASP A 145 14.22 11.13 12.77
N TRP A 146 13.96 10.06 12.03
CA TRP A 146 14.97 9.48 11.14
C TRP A 146 15.37 10.43 10.01
N MET A 147 14.39 11.07 9.36
CA MET A 147 14.65 12.05 8.30
C MET A 147 15.40 13.29 8.82
N ALA A 148 15.18 13.65 10.09
CA ALA A 148 15.86 14.80 10.70
C ALA A 148 17.29 14.50 11.16
N ASP A 149 17.65 13.24 11.37
CA ASP A 149 18.96 12.83 11.94
C ASP A 149 19.68 11.84 11.02
N GLU A 150 19.61 10.53 11.29
CA GLU A 150 20.41 9.49 10.62
C GLU A 150 20.09 9.36 9.10
N GLY A 151 18.87 9.66 8.70
CA GLY A 151 18.40 9.60 7.31
C GLY A 151 18.48 10.93 6.55
N ALA A 152 19.00 11.99 7.16
CA ALA A 152 18.98 13.32 6.56
C ALA A 152 19.68 13.37 5.18
N ASP A 153 20.79 12.67 5.04
CA ASP A 153 21.58 12.63 3.79
C ASP A 153 20.89 11.84 2.66
N VAL A 154 19.91 10.99 2.99
CA VAL A 154 19.16 10.16 2.04
C VAL A 154 17.67 10.49 1.99
N THR A 155 17.26 11.54 2.68
CA THR A 155 15.92 12.12 2.54
C THR A 155 15.90 13.06 1.35
N ASN A 156 14.99 12.79 0.40
CA ASN A 156 14.88 13.64 -0.80
C ASN A 156 14.52 15.08 -0.39
N PRO A 157 15.33 16.08 -0.73
CA PRO A 157 15.06 17.48 -0.36
C PRO A 157 13.81 18.07 -1.02
N LYS A 158 13.26 17.38 -2.02
CA LYS A 158 12.01 17.75 -2.68
C LYS A 158 10.80 17.01 -2.10
N LEU A 159 11.01 16.10 -1.14
CA LEU A 159 9.89 15.45 -0.47
C LEU A 159 9.07 16.52 0.26
N ASN A 160 7.85 16.75 -0.22
CA ASN A 160 6.91 17.68 0.36
C ASN A 160 5.83 16.90 1.11
N LEU A 161 5.96 16.80 2.42
CA LEU A 161 4.98 16.08 3.24
C LEU A 161 3.60 16.74 3.21
N ASP A 162 3.53 18.04 3.00
CA ASP A 162 2.25 18.77 2.94
C ASP A 162 1.41 18.42 1.69
N ASP A 163 2.00 17.77 0.68
CA ASP A 163 1.28 17.27 -0.50
C ASP A 163 0.58 15.92 -0.26
N PHE A 164 0.92 15.22 0.83
CA PHE A 164 0.27 13.95 1.14
C PHE A 164 -1.12 14.19 1.75
N ILE A 165 -2.13 13.55 1.18
CA ILE A 165 -3.48 13.53 1.73
C ILE A 165 -3.53 12.50 2.87
N GLY A 166 -4.08 12.89 4.03
CA GLY A 166 -4.28 11.97 5.15
C GLY A 166 -3.04 11.69 5.99
N LEU A 167 -2.07 12.58 6.01
CA LEU A 167 -0.84 12.43 6.80
C LEU A 167 -1.13 12.24 8.29
N GLU A 168 -2.22 12.81 8.80
CA GLU A 168 -2.69 12.64 10.16
C GLU A 168 -3.02 11.19 10.53
N PHE A 169 -3.43 10.36 9.56
CA PHE A 169 -3.71 8.93 9.79
C PHE A 169 -2.44 8.10 9.96
N THR A 170 -1.30 8.62 9.54
CA THR A 170 0.01 7.97 9.65
C THR A 170 0.90 8.56 10.75
N THR A 171 0.32 9.52 11.52
CA THR A 171 0.94 10.15 12.69
C THR A 171 0.49 9.41 13.95
N ALA A 172 1.46 9.00 14.77
CA ALA A 172 1.20 8.29 16.01
C ALA A 172 0.82 9.23 17.18
N PRO A 173 0.38 8.69 18.33
CA PRO A 173 -0.03 9.49 19.49
C PRO A 173 1.05 10.42 20.08
N ASP A 174 2.32 10.18 19.80
CA ASP A 174 3.45 11.05 20.20
C ASP A 174 3.62 12.27 19.26
N GLY A 175 2.88 12.31 18.16
CA GLY A 175 2.94 13.35 17.15
C GLY A 175 3.97 13.11 16.04
N GLU A 176 4.66 11.97 16.09
CA GLU A 176 5.67 11.61 15.09
C GLU A 176 5.06 10.77 13.94
N LEU A 177 5.63 10.91 12.76
CA LEU A 177 5.24 10.17 11.57
C LEU A 177 5.93 8.80 11.54
N TYR A 178 5.16 7.73 11.41
CA TYR A 178 5.68 6.36 11.34
C TYR A 178 5.43 5.66 9.99
N GLN A 179 4.57 6.24 9.17
CA GLN A 179 4.25 5.76 7.83
C GLN A 179 4.10 6.96 6.88
N LEU A 180 4.24 6.72 5.59
CA LEU A 180 3.80 7.66 4.56
C LEU A 180 2.50 7.13 3.98
N PRO A 181 1.51 8.00 3.69
CA PRO A 181 0.32 7.59 2.97
C PRO A 181 0.70 7.03 1.60
N ASP A 182 0.27 5.81 1.31
CA ASP A 182 0.48 5.13 0.04
C ASP A 182 -0.71 5.38 -0.89
N GLN A 183 -1.92 5.16 -0.38
CA GLN A 183 -3.15 5.35 -1.11
C GLN A 183 -4.26 5.88 -0.20
N GLN A 184 -5.28 6.48 -0.83
CA GLN A 184 -6.45 6.99 -0.14
C GLN A 184 -7.66 6.13 -0.47
N PHE A 185 -8.46 5.85 0.56
CA PHE A 185 -9.73 5.17 0.42
C PHE A 185 -10.88 6.11 0.76
N ALA A 186 -12.00 5.92 0.05
CA ALA A 186 -13.26 6.53 0.39
C ALA A 186 -14.36 5.47 0.34
N ASN A 187 -15.16 5.38 1.40
CA ASN A 187 -16.38 4.61 1.36
C ASN A 187 -17.40 5.33 0.49
N LEU A 188 -17.80 4.70 -0.60
CA LEU A 188 -18.75 5.23 -1.55
C LEU A 188 -19.95 4.29 -1.66
N TYR A 189 -21.13 4.89 -1.81
CA TYR A 189 -22.32 4.14 -2.14
C TYR A 189 -22.36 3.88 -3.65
N TRP A 190 -22.17 2.62 -4.04
CA TRP A 190 -22.25 2.16 -5.43
C TRP A 190 -23.64 1.64 -5.71
N PHE A 191 -24.26 2.09 -6.79
CA PHE A 191 -25.57 1.66 -7.19
C PHE A 191 -25.72 1.57 -8.72
N ARG A 192 -26.67 0.79 -9.17
CA ARG A 192 -27.02 0.66 -10.57
C ARG A 192 -27.85 1.87 -11.01
N TYR A 193 -27.16 2.83 -11.63
CA TYR A 193 -27.79 4.07 -12.10
C TYR A 193 -28.96 3.81 -13.08
N ASP A 194 -28.81 2.81 -13.97
CA ASP A 194 -29.85 2.39 -14.92
C ASP A 194 -31.12 1.93 -14.21
N TRP A 195 -31.02 1.17 -13.13
CA TRP A 195 -32.17 0.72 -12.33
C TRP A 195 -32.80 1.88 -11.54
N PHE A 196 -31.95 2.70 -10.92
CA PHE A 196 -32.40 3.84 -10.11
C PHE A 196 -33.03 4.96 -10.96
N SER A 197 -32.71 5.06 -12.25
CA SER A 197 -33.28 6.03 -13.16
C SER A 197 -34.46 5.50 -14.00
N ASP A 198 -34.80 4.22 -13.89
CA ASP A 198 -35.95 3.62 -14.57
C ASP A 198 -37.26 4.14 -14.00
N PRO A 199 -38.13 4.76 -14.81
CA PRO A 199 -39.38 5.35 -14.31
C PRO A 199 -40.38 4.33 -13.73
N GLU A 200 -40.37 3.08 -14.19
CA GLU A 200 -41.24 2.03 -13.68
C GLU A 200 -40.76 1.58 -12.32
N VAL A 201 -39.45 1.34 -12.17
CA VAL A 201 -38.78 1.00 -10.89
C VAL A 201 -39.00 2.11 -9.86
N GLN A 202 -38.82 3.36 -10.24
CA GLN A 202 -39.09 4.51 -9.37
C GLN A 202 -40.54 4.59 -8.89
N ALA A 203 -41.49 4.35 -9.80
CA ALA A 203 -42.92 4.37 -9.46
C ALA A 203 -43.28 3.25 -8.48
N GLU A 204 -42.77 2.04 -8.71
CA GLU A 204 -43.01 0.89 -7.83
C GLU A 204 -42.38 1.11 -6.43
N PHE A 205 -41.15 1.59 -6.37
CA PHE A 205 -40.50 1.90 -5.11
C PHE A 205 -41.27 2.95 -4.30
N LYS A 206 -41.73 4.02 -5.00
CA LYS A 206 -42.50 5.09 -4.36
C LYS A 206 -43.85 4.60 -3.86
N GLU A 207 -44.53 3.70 -4.60
CA GLU A 207 -45.77 3.08 -4.16
C GLU A 207 -45.58 2.24 -2.89
N GLU A 208 -44.47 1.50 -2.79
CA GLU A 208 -44.17 0.58 -1.69
C GLU A 208 -43.70 1.32 -0.43
N TYR A 209 -42.75 2.27 -0.57
CA TYR A 209 -42.09 2.93 0.56
C TYR A 209 -42.54 4.38 0.80
N GLY A 210 -43.26 5.00 -0.12
CA GLY A 210 -43.89 6.32 0.04
C GLY A 210 -42.93 7.50 -0.22
N TYR A 211 -41.71 7.27 -0.70
CA TYR A 211 -40.77 8.32 -1.09
C TYR A 211 -40.02 7.93 -2.38
N ASP A 212 -39.29 8.88 -2.97
CA ASP A 212 -38.63 8.66 -4.25
C ASP A 212 -37.35 7.81 -4.09
N LEU A 213 -37.12 6.83 -4.98
CA LEU A 213 -35.90 6.05 -5.07
C LEU A 213 -34.73 6.98 -5.41
N GLY A 214 -33.66 6.92 -4.61
CA GLY A 214 -32.45 7.71 -4.81
C GLY A 214 -31.32 7.21 -3.92
N VAL A 215 -30.21 7.97 -3.86
CA VAL A 215 -29.14 7.68 -2.92
C VAL A 215 -29.70 7.74 -1.49
N PRO A 216 -29.49 6.70 -0.66
CA PRO A 216 -30.07 6.64 0.69
C PRO A 216 -29.54 7.78 1.56
N VAL A 217 -30.45 8.48 2.24
CA VAL A 217 -30.13 9.60 3.14
C VAL A 217 -29.89 9.16 4.59
N ASN A 218 -30.20 7.93 4.91
CA ASN A 218 -29.99 7.30 6.22
C ASN A 218 -30.04 5.77 6.09
N TRP A 219 -29.77 5.06 7.18
CA TRP A 219 -29.73 3.60 7.20
C TRP A 219 -31.10 2.94 6.95
N SER A 220 -32.20 3.57 7.35
CA SER A 220 -33.53 3.04 7.02
C SER A 220 -33.79 3.07 5.52
N ALA A 221 -33.48 4.17 4.85
CA ALA A 221 -33.58 4.26 3.39
C ALA A 221 -32.65 3.28 2.68
N TYR A 222 -31.46 3.01 3.26
CA TYR A 222 -30.56 1.99 2.74
C TYR A 222 -31.16 0.57 2.85
N GLU A 223 -31.79 0.26 3.97
CA GLU A 223 -32.49 -1.01 4.21
C GLU A 223 -33.66 -1.19 3.25
N ASP A 224 -34.53 -0.18 3.11
CA ASP A 224 -35.67 -0.20 2.20
C ASP A 224 -35.24 -0.47 0.74
N ILE A 225 -34.16 0.17 0.28
CA ILE A 225 -33.60 -0.05 -1.05
C ILE A 225 -33.05 -1.47 -1.20
N ALA A 226 -32.35 -1.95 -0.19
CA ALA A 226 -31.79 -3.31 -0.18
C ALA A 226 -32.92 -4.38 -0.23
N GLU A 227 -33.98 -4.20 0.54
CA GLU A 227 -35.16 -5.06 0.56
C GLU A 227 -35.85 -5.04 -0.79
N PHE A 228 -36.14 -3.84 -1.34
CA PHE A 228 -36.84 -3.65 -2.61
C PHE A 228 -36.18 -4.40 -3.78
N PHE A 229 -34.88 -4.37 -3.89
CA PHE A 229 -34.17 -5.04 -4.98
C PHE A 229 -33.89 -6.52 -4.73
N THR A 230 -33.87 -6.99 -3.47
CA THR A 230 -33.51 -8.38 -3.18
C THR A 230 -34.53 -9.38 -3.72
N GLY A 231 -34.07 -10.24 -4.61
CA GLY A 231 -34.91 -11.27 -5.26
C GLY A 231 -35.71 -10.77 -6.45
N ARG A 232 -35.66 -9.47 -6.78
CA ARG A 232 -36.33 -8.88 -7.96
C ARG A 232 -35.61 -9.32 -9.23
N ASP A 233 -36.36 -9.69 -10.25
CA ASP A 233 -35.83 -9.95 -11.57
C ASP A 233 -35.67 -8.63 -12.33
N MET A 234 -34.41 -8.28 -12.64
CA MET A 234 -34.04 -7.05 -13.35
C MET A 234 -33.61 -7.34 -14.81
N GLY A 235 -34.07 -8.48 -15.37
CA GLY A 235 -33.87 -8.85 -16.77
C GLY A 235 -32.93 -10.06 -16.96
N ASP A 236 -32.00 -10.27 -16.06
CA ASP A 236 -31.05 -11.38 -16.07
C ASP A 236 -31.28 -12.38 -14.91
N GLY A 237 -32.46 -12.31 -14.28
CA GLY A 237 -32.81 -13.09 -13.10
C GLY A 237 -32.78 -12.30 -11.79
N PRO A 238 -33.01 -12.98 -10.66
CA PRO A 238 -33.07 -12.32 -9.35
C PRO A 238 -31.74 -11.70 -8.95
N VAL A 239 -31.82 -10.47 -8.43
CA VAL A 239 -30.64 -9.71 -7.97
C VAL A 239 -30.55 -9.66 -6.44
N TYR A 240 -29.41 -9.25 -5.95
CA TYR A 240 -29.18 -8.91 -4.55
C TYR A 240 -29.26 -7.39 -4.38
N GLY A 241 -30.11 -6.92 -3.47
CA GLY A 241 -30.27 -5.49 -3.20
C GLY A 241 -29.15 -4.87 -2.39
N HIS A 242 -28.27 -5.71 -1.83
CA HIS A 242 -27.17 -5.30 -0.97
C HIS A 242 -25.96 -6.21 -1.16
N MET A 243 -24.77 -5.61 -1.13
CA MET A 243 -23.49 -6.32 -1.08
C MET A 243 -22.54 -5.53 -0.19
N ASP A 244 -22.01 -6.18 0.83
CA ASP A 244 -21.04 -5.60 1.75
C ASP A 244 -20.13 -6.69 2.34
N TYR A 245 -19.18 -6.31 3.20
CA TYR A 245 -18.30 -7.23 3.90
C TYR A 245 -19.12 -8.22 4.76
N GLY A 246 -18.90 -9.51 4.56
CA GLY A 246 -19.57 -10.57 5.33
C GLY A 246 -18.65 -11.74 5.64
N LYS A 247 -17.45 -11.76 5.09
CA LYS A 247 -16.43 -12.76 5.38
C LYS A 247 -15.79 -12.46 6.75
N LYS A 248 -15.39 -13.51 7.46
CA LYS A 248 -14.57 -13.35 8.67
C LYS A 248 -13.18 -12.87 8.25
N ASP A 249 -12.94 -11.59 8.44
CA ASP A 249 -11.74 -10.86 8.03
C ASP A 249 -11.57 -9.65 8.96
N PRO A 250 -10.34 -9.12 9.18
CA PRO A 250 -10.11 -7.90 9.94
C PRO A 250 -10.95 -6.71 9.49
N SER A 251 -11.16 -6.54 8.18
CA SER A 251 -11.97 -5.46 7.57
C SER A 251 -13.42 -5.44 8.04
N LEU A 252 -13.98 -6.58 8.50
CA LEU A 252 -15.34 -6.62 9.04
C LEU A 252 -15.50 -5.77 10.30
N GLY A 253 -14.45 -5.63 11.10
CA GLY A 253 -14.45 -4.88 12.34
C GLY A 253 -14.71 -3.39 12.11
N TRP A 254 -13.95 -2.77 11.21
CA TRP A 254 -14.11 -1.34 10.92
C TRP A 254 -15.34 -1.05 10.08
N ARG A 255 -15.74 -1.95 9.18
CA ARG A 255 -17.00 -1.78 8.47
C ARG A 255 -18.21 -1.76 9.41
N PHE A 256 -18.21 -2.63 10.40
CA PHE A 256 -19.22 -2.62 11.47
C PHE A 256 -19.16 -1.32 12.28
N THR A 257 -17.95 -0.86 12.61
CA THR A 257 -17.73 0.36 13.40
C THR A 257 -18.23 1.59 12.66
N ASP A 258 -17.97 1.73 11.35
CA ASP A 258 -18.46 2.82 10.52
C ASP A 258 -19.98 2.93 10.55
N ALA A 259 -20.66 1.80 10.32
CA ALA A 259 -22.10 1.74 10.34
C ALA A 259 -22.66 2.12 11.73
N TRP A 260 -22.10 1.55 12.79
CA TRP A 260 -22.54 1.77 14.16
C TRP A 260 -22.32 3.21 14.64
N LEU A 261 -21.14 3.78 14.40
CA LEU A 261 -20.83 5.15 14.79
C LEU A 261 -21.66 6.17 14.02
N SER A 262 -21.91 5.96 12.72
CA SER A 262 -22.78 6.83 11.95
C SER A 262 -24.23 6.79 12.41
N MET A 263 -24.76 5.61 12.80
CA MET A 263 -26.08 5.49 13.43
C MET A 263 -26.15 6.21 14.78
N ALA A 264 -25.03 6.26 15.51
CA ALA A 264 -24.94 6.97 16.80
C ALA A 264 -24.75 8.49 16.64
N GLY A 265 -24.68 9.02 15.41
CA GLY A 265 -24.50 10.44 15.12
C GLY A 265 -23.05 10.92 15.24
N ASN A 266 -22.09 10.00 15.23
CA ASN A 266 -20.67 10.34 15.15
C ASN A 266 -20.23 10.33 13.68
N GLY A 267 -19.49 11.33 13.24
CA GLY A 267 -18.89 11.35 11.91
C GLY A 267 -19.24 12.53 11.03
N ASP A 268 -20.28 13.28 11.34
CA ASP A 268 -20.64 14.51 10.64
C ASP A 268 -20.39 15.74 11.50
N LYS A 269 -19.25 16.34 11.31
CA LYS A 269 -19.04 17.75 11.70
C LYS A 269 -18.27 18.47 10.61
#